data_6aac73ad577796950d778140e0967380
#
_entry.id   6aac73ad577796950d778140e0967380
#
_cell.length_a   1.000
_cell.length_b   1.000
_cell.length_c   1.000
_cell.angle_alpha   90.00
_cell.angle_beta   90.00
_cell.angle_gamma   90.00
#
_symmetry.space_group_name_H-M   'P 1'
#
loop_
_entity.id
_entity.type
_entity.pdbx_description
1 polymer ?
#
loop_
_entity_poly.entity_id
_entity_poly.type
_entity_poly.pdbx_seq_one_letter_code
_entity_poly.pdbx_strand_id
1 'polypeptide(L)'
;DIYTDDRGARVDGPGQRSPAQVDVMVLGDSFTWGYALANEETWARHLSRELETSVSNFAMAAYGTTQSLQILRRNGDLAPKLIVYGIIAHHFERNVMPCLPSYYPFCFSASHVAWNDAGKPSIAPPSSDGVRRFQQHLSGDFTNPVTWLSHGIDVIRGRIEYGRAAYSTPDDDAKKEEALAFLLREMERSASEIGAKLLVVYLPTNYYSAPQGLQRVIGDIRLLDLTEAFQRERDKG
;
A
#
# COMPACT_ATOMS: atom_id res chain seq x y z
N ASP A 1 2.49 -19.92 7.51
CA ASP A 1 3.37 -19.31 6.51
C ASP A 1 2.54 -18.48 5.52
N ILE A 2 3.15 -17.44 4.97
CA ILE A 2 2.54 -16.57 3.97
C ILE A 2 3.36 -16.68 2.69
N TYR A 3 2.68 -16.91 1.57
CA TYR A 3 3.30 -17.08 0.26
C TYR A 3 2.77 -16.04 -0.72
N THR A 4 3.62 -15.64 -1.65
CA THR A 4 3.25 -14.80 -2.81
C THR A 4 3.76 -15.44 -4.09
N ASP A 5 3.05 -15.20 -5.18
CA ASP A 5 3.51 -15.59 -6.51
C ASP A 5 4.56 -14.62 -7.08
N ASP A 6 5.04 -14.87 -8.28
CA ASP A 6 6.03 -14.05 -8.99
C ASP A 6 5.52 -12.65 -9.38
N ARG A 7 4.22 -12.42 -9.33
CA ARG A 7 3.58 -11.11 -9.53
C ARG A 7 3.38 -10.33 -8.23
N GLY A 8 3.56 -11.00 -7.07
CA GLY A 8 3.36 -10.45 -5.73
C GLY A 8 1.95 -10.65 -5.18
N ALA A 9 1.10 -11.42 -5.83
CA ALA A 9 -0.20 -11.79 -5.30
C ALA A 9 -0.07 -12.85 -4.21
N ARG A 10 -0.88 -12.74 -3.16
CA ARG A 10 -0.95 -13.72 -2.07
C ARG A 10 -1.54 -15.03 -2.57
N VAL A 11 -0.90 -16.15 -2.24
CA VAL A 11 -1.29 -17.52 -2.64
C VAL A 11 -1.29 -18.49 -1.45
N ASP A 12 -1.93 -19.66 -1.61
CA ASP A 12 -2.10 -20.62 -0.52
C ASP A 12 -0.81 -21.41 -0.20
N GLY A 13 0.13 -21.51 -1.14
CA GLY A 13 1.34 -22.32 -0.93
C GLY A 13 2.49 -21.95 -1.88
N PRO A 14 3.68 -22.49 -1.60
CA PRO A 14 4.87 -22.21 -2.39
C PRO A 14 4.70 -22.71 -3.83
N GLY A 15 5.15 -21.91 -4.79
CA GLY A 15 5.10 -22.25 -6.22
C GLY A 15 3.72 -22.13 -6.88
N GLN A 16 2.69 -21.77 -6.11
CA GLN A 16 1.37 -21.46 -6.69
C GLN A 16 1.41 -20.12 -7.41
N ARG A 17 0.49 -19.94 -8.36
CA ARG A 17 0.34 -18.72 -9.16
C ARG A 17 -1.11 -18.29 -9.18
N SER A 18 -1.30 -16.99 -9.23
CA SER A 18 -2.60 -16.40 -9.54
C SER A 18 -3.06 -16.81 -10.92
N PRO A 19 -4.39 -16.90 -11.16
CA PRO A 19 -4.92 -17.13 -12.51
C PRO A 19 -4.41 -16.09 -13.51
N ALA A 20 -4.35 -16.47 -14.78
CA ALA A 20 -3.95 -15.57 -15.87
C ALA A 20 -4.94 -14.40 -16.08
N GLN A 21 -6.18 -14.59 -15.67
CA GLN A 21 -7.20 -13.55 -15.60
C GLN A 21 -7.90 -13.63 -14.24
N VAL A 22 -8.25 -12.48 -13.66
CA VAL A 22 -8.94 -12.38 -12.38
C VAL A 22 -10.17 -11.49 -12.50
N ASP A 23 -11.24 -11.82 -11.81
CA ASP A 23 -12.42 -10.96 -11.81
C ASP A 23 -12.24 -9.74 -10.90
N VAL A 24 -11.58 -9.97 -9.74
CA VAL A 24 -11.37 -8.93 -8.73
C VAL A 24 -9.88 -8.85 -8.37
N MET A 25 -9.29 -7.69 -8.54
CA MET A 25 -7.96 -7.37 -8.01
C MET A 25 -8.11 -6.57 -6.72
N VAL A 26 -7.51 -7.06 -5.64
CA VAL A 26 -7.52 -6.42 -4.34
C VAL A 26 -6.18 -5.75 -4.08
N LEU A 27 -6.20 -4.47 -3.71
CA LEU A 27 -5.05 -3.62 -3.43
C LEU A 27 -5.19 -2.99 -2.06
N GLY A 28 -4.07 -2.63 -1.45
CA GLY A 28 -4.07 -1.96 -0.14
C GLY A 28 -2.82 -2.25 0.66
N ASP A 29 -2.94 -2.13 1.97
CA ASP A 29 -1.85 -2.31 2.93
C ASP A 29 -1.96 -3.62 3.73
N SER A 30 -1.35 -3.65 4.92
CA SER A 30 -1.32 -4.81 5.82
C SER A 30 -2.72 -5.27 6.27
N PHE A 31 -3.69 -4.37 6.40
CA PHE A 31 -5.08 -4.72 6.75
C PHE A 31 -5.76 -5.44 5.60
N THR A 32 -5.50 -5.00 4.39
CA THR A 32 -6.02 -5.64 3.18
C THR A 32 -5.28 -6.94 2.87
N TRP A 33 -3.97 -6.96 3.11
CA TRP A 33 -3.16 -8.16 2.93
C TRP A 33 -3.54 -9.28 3.88
N GLY A 34 -4.06 -8.93 5.07
CA GLY A 34 -4.35 -9.89 6.13
C GLY A 34 -3.08 -10.25 6.90
N TYR A 35 -2.39 -9.22 7.45
CA TYR A 35 -1.19 -9.43 8.26
C TYR A 35 -1.50 -10.35 9.45
N ALA A 36 -0.64 -11.34 9.70
CA ALA A 36 -0.76 -12.37 10.73
C ALA A 36 -1.95 -13.37 10.55
N LEU A 37 -2.66 -13.35 9.43
CA LEU A 37 -3.70 -14.30 9.09
C LEU A 37 -3.18 -15.37 8.12
N ALA A 38 -3.72 -16.58 8.18
CA ALA A 38 -3.57 -17.55 7.09
C ALA A 38 -4.32 -17.05 5.84
N ASN A 39 -4.00 -17.57 4.65
CA ASN A 39 -4.60 -17.04 3.42
C ASN A 39 -6.12 -17.22 3.39
N GLU A 40 -6.61 -18.37 3.85
CA GLU A 40 -8.03 -18.72 3.96
C GLU A 40 -8.82 -17.84 4.92
N GLU A 41 -8.15 -17.17 5.86
CA GLU A 41 -8.76 -16.27 6.86
C GLU A 41 -8.84 -14.82 6.39
N THR A 42 -8.22 -14.49 5.24
CA THR A 42 -8.26 -13.14 4.73
C THR A 42 -9.63 -12.76 4.18
N TRP A 43 -10.02 -11.50 4.34
CA TRP A 43 -11.29 -11.04 3.79
C TRP A 43 -11.35 -11.17 2.25
N ALA A 44 -10.22 -11.04 1.56
CA ALA A 44 -10.13 -11.25 0.12
C ALA A 44 -10.49 -12.70 -0.26
N ARG A 45 -10.07 -13.68 0.54
CA ARG A 45 -10.41 -15.09 0.33
C ARG A 45 -11.87 -15.37 0.67
N HIS A 46 -12.40 -14.75 1.73
CA HIS A 46 -13.83 -14.82 2.02
C HIS A 46 -14.67 -14.21 0.88
N LEU A 47 -14.28 -13.05 0.36
CA LEU A 47 -14.94 -12.43 -0.78
C LEU A 47 -14.97 -13.35 -2.01
N SER A 48 -13.87 -14.05 -2.29
CA SER A 48 -13.82 -15.03 -3.39
C SER A 48 -14.83 -16.16 -3.23
N ARG A 49 -14.99 -16.66 -2.01
CA ARG A 49 -15.93 -17.76 -1.69
C ARG A 49 -17.38 -17.29 -1.78
N GLU A 50 -17.69 -16.16 -1.14
CA GLU A 50 -19.06 -15.63 -1.08
C GLU A 50 -19.61 -15.20 -2.45
N LEU A 51 -18.74 -14.67 -3.33
CA LEU A 51 -19.12 -14.25 -4.66
C LEU A 51 -18.87 -15.30 -5.74
N GLU A 52 -18.32 -16.46 -5.38
CA GLU A 52 -17.93 -17.53 -6.32
C GLU A 52 -17.12 -16.99 -7.51
N THR A 53 -16.16 -16.08 -7.23
CA THR A 53 -15.41 -15.35 -8.24
C THR A 53 -13.90 -15.41 -7.98
N SER A 54 -13.10 -15.20 -9.02
CA SER A 54 -11.65 -15.17 -8.88
C SER A 54 -11.18 -13.85 -8.28
N VAL A 55 -10.56 -13.92 -7.10
CA VAL A 55 -10.01 -12.76 -6.39
C VAL A 55 -8.51 -12.96 -6.20
N SER A 56 -7.71 -11.97 -6.61
CA SER A 56 -6.26 -11.93 -6.33
C SER A 56 -5.92 -10.76 -5.43
N ASN A 57 -5.25 -11.06 -4.31
CA ASN A 57 -4.87 -10.08 -3.30
C ASN A 57 -3.41 -9.65 -3.50
N PHE A 58 -3.23 -8.44 -4.01
CA PHE A 58 -1.94 -7.78 -4.25
C PHE A 58 -1.60 -6.72 -3.20
N ALA A 59 -2.37 -6.63 -2.13
CA ALA A 59 -2.02 -5.75 -1.02
C ALA A 59 -0.69 -6.16 -0.38
N MET A 60 -0.01 -5.24 0.30
CA MET A 60 1.25 -5.54 0.97
C MET A 60 1.42 -4.63 2.19
N ALA A 61 2.02 -5.19 3.25
CA ALA A 61 2.32 -4.42 4.45
C ALA A 61 3.11 -3.13 4.14
N ALA A 62 2.75 -2.03 4.81
CA ALA A 62 3.33 -0.70 4.67
C ALA A 62 3.05 0.03 3.34
N TYR A 63 2.36 -0.57 2.38
CA TYR A 63 2.00 0.13 1.15
C TYR A 63 1.03 1.30 1.42
N GLY A 64 1.16 2.34 0.61
CA GLY A 64 0.20 3.42 0.46
C GLY A 64 -0.48 3.35 -0.91
N THR A 65 -1.21 4.41 -1.26
CA THR A 65 -1.93 4.50 -2.54
C THR A 65 -0.97 4.52 -3.73
N THR A 66 0.22 5.12 -3.58
CA THR A 66 1.24 5.18 -4.65
C THR A 66 1.71 3.79 -5.05
N GLN A 67 2.05 2.92 -4.09
CA GLN A 67 2.49 1.56 -4.36
C GLN A 67 1.36 0.71 -4.93
N SER A 68 0.14 0.86 -4.40
CA SER A 68 -1.05 0.17 -4.90
C SER A 68 -1.34 0.54 -6.37
N LEU A 69 -1.21 1.82 -6.74
CA LEU A 69 -1.33 2.28 -8.12
C LEU A 69 -0.26 1.66 -9.04
N GLN A 70 0.98 1.56 -8.58
CA GLN A 70 2.06 0.92 -9.34
C GLN A 70 1.80 -0.57 -9.57
N ILE A 71 1.29 -1.28 -8.57
CA ILE A 71 0.87 -2.68 -8.69
C ILE A 71 -0.26 -2.84 -9.70
N LEU A 72 -1.28 -1.97 -9.64
CA LEU A 72 -2.36 -1.96 -10.63
C LEU A 72 -1.82 -1.84 -12.07
N ARG A 73 -0.96 -0.85 -12.29
CA ARG A 73 -0.36 -0.59 -13.61
C ARG A 73 0.51 -1.76 -14.10
N ARG A 74 1.24 -2.39 -13.19
CA ARG A 74 2.10 -3.54 -13.51
C ARG A 74 1.31 -4.80 -13.88
N ASN A 75 0.14 -4.99 -13.28
CA ASN A 75 -0.65 -6.21 -13.38
C ASN A 75 -1.98 -6.01 -14.13
N GLY A 76 -2.13 -4.94 -14.89
CA GLY A 76 -3.34 -4.66 -15.67
C GLY A 76 -3.65 -5.71 -16.73
N ASP A 77 -2.64 -6.48 -17.17
CA ASP A 77 -2.78 -7.61 -18.09
C ASP A 77 -3.61 -8.79 -17.54
N LEU A 78 -3.82 -8.85 -16.22
CA LEU A 78 -4.76 -9.78 -15.58
C LEU A 78 -6.24 -9.47 -15.89
N ALA A 79 -6.51 -8.34 -16.54
CA ALA A 79 -7.81 -7.86 -17.00
C ALA A 79 -8.94 -7.97 -15.95
N PRO A 80 -8.74 -7.48 -14.71
CA PRO A 80 -9.78 -7.52 -13.68
C PRO A 80 -11.00 -6.70 -14.12
N LYS A 81 -12.18 -7.13 -13.70
CA LYS A 81 -13.44 -6.38 -13.89
C LYS A 81 -13.65 -5.34 -12.78
N LEU A 82 -13.09 -5.63 -11.60
CA LEU A 82 -13.22 -4.79 -10.41
C LEU A 82 -11.87 -4.69 -9.70
N ILE A 83 -11.50 -3.46 -9.38
CA ILE A 83 -10.41 -3.13 -8.45
C ILE A 83 -11.04 -2.79 -7.12
N VAL A 84 -10.69 -3.50 -6.05
CA VAL A 84 -11.05 -3.18 -4.67
C VAL A 84 -9.82 -2.64 -3.97
N TYR A 85 -9.84 -1.35 -3.63
CA TYR A 85 -8.73 -0.70 -2.96
C TYR A 85 -9.07 -0.45 -1.49
N GLY A 86 -8.44 -1.22 -0.59
CA GLY A 86 -8.55 -1.03 0.85
C GLY A 86 -7.69 0.14 1.31
N ILE A 87 -8.31 1.14 1.92
CA ILE A 87 -7.65 2.34 2.44
C ILE A 87 -7.84 2.44 3.95
N ILE A 88 -6.78 2.84 4.67
CA ILE A 88 -6.80 3.23 6.09
C ILE A 88 -6.31 4.67 6.25
N ALA A 89 -6.52 5.25 7.43
CA ALA A 89 -6.11 6.63 7.73
C ALA A 89 -4.62 6.91 7.46
N HIS A 90 -3.74 5.94 7.69
CA HIS A 90 -2.30 6.12 7.48
C HIS A 90 -1.89 6.36 6.02
N HIS A 91 -2.76 6.06 5.04
CA HIS A 91 -2.45 6.30 3.63
C HIS A 91 -2.28 7.78 3.31
N PHE A 92 -2.96 8.67 4.02
CA PHE A 92 -2.79 10.12 3.87
C PHE A 92 -1.32 10.54 4.08
N GLU A 93 -0.70 10.03 5.12
CA GLU A 93 0.70 10.31 5.44
C GLU A 93 1.67 9.54 4.53
N ARG A 94 1.44 8.25 4.34
CA ARG A 94 2.32 7.39 3.51
C ARG A 94 2.45 7.87 2.06
N ASN A 95 1.41 8.52 1.53
CA ASN A 95 1.41 9.01 0.16
C ASN A 95 2.38 10.17 -0.09
N VAL A 96 2.73 10.92 0.94
CA VAL A 96 3.64 12.08 0.86
C VAL A 96 5.00 11.81 1.51
N MET A 97 5.16 10.66 2.16
CA MET A 97 6.39 10.30 2.85
C MET A 97 7.35 9.54 1.93
N PRO A 98 8.60 10.00 1.73
CA PRO A 98 9.57 9.34 0.85
C PRO A 98 10.16 8.05 1.44
N CYS A 99 9.84 7.71 2.70
CA CYS A 99 10.25 6.47 3.37
C CYS A 99 9.04 5.70 3.87
N LEU A 100 9.05 4.37 3.75
CA LEU A 100 8.03 3.52 4.37
C LEU A 100 8.22 3.48 5.89
N PRO A 101 7.27 3.99 6.70
CA PRO A 101 7.47 4.16 8.14
C PRO A 101 7.60 2.85 8.92
N SER A 102 7.04 1.75 8.38
CA SER A 102 7.10 0.44 9.03
C SER A 102 8.50 -0.18 9.06
N TYR A 103 9.46 0.40 8.38
CA TYR A 103 10.85 -0.07 8.34
C TYR A 103 11.81 0.80 9.16
N TYR A 104 11.28 1.66 10.04
CA TYR A 104 12.14 2.39 10.98
C TYR A 104 13.07 1.42 11.74
N PRO A 105 14.37 1.72 11.94
CA PRO A 105 15.03 3.02 11.72
C PRO A 105 15.59 3.25 10.30
N PHE A 106 15.30 2.40 9.34
CA PHE A 106 15.77 2.55 7.98
C PHE A 106 14.80 3.39 7.15
N CYS A 107 15.32 4.31 6.34
CA CYS A 107 14.55 4.87 5.26
C CYS A 107 14.50 3.86 4.11
N PHE A 108 13.48 3.01 4.12
CA PHE A 108 13.15 2.25 2.93
C PHE A 108 12.48 3.18 1.94
N SER A 109 13.28 3.70 1.03
CA SER A 109 12.81 4.71 0.08
C SER A 109 11.68 4.19 -0.78
N ALA A 110 10.60 4.96 -0.84
CA ALA A 110 9.37 4.61 -1.53
C ALA A 110 8.95 5.70 -2.52
N SER A 111 8.23 5.31 -3.56
CA SER A 111 7.53 6.28 -4.40
C SER A 111 6.49 7.03 -3.57
N HIS A 112 6.40 8.33 -3.74
CA HIS A 112 5.51 9.21 -2.99
C HIS A 112 5.06 10.38 -3.86
N VAL A 113 4.09 11.14 -3.40
CA VAL A 113 3.67 12.37 -4.08
C VAL A 113 4.59 13.52 -3.65
N ALA A 114 5.12 14.22 -4.64
CA ALA A 114 5.86 15.45 -4.49
C ALA A 114 5.25 16.53 -5.39
N TRP A 115 5.49 17.79 -5.07
CA TRP A 115 5.01 18.93 -5.85
C TRP A 115 6.15 19.55 -6.62
N ASN A 116 5.92 19.87 -7.89
CA ASN A 116 6.86 20.63 -8.70
C ASN A 116 6.81 22.13 -8.34
N ASP A 117 7.68 22.94 -8.96
CA ASP A 117 7.78 24.37 -8.72
C ASP A 117 6.48 25.15 -9.04
N ALA A 118 5.62 24.59 -9.87
CA ALA A 118 4.29 25.13 -10.17
C ALA A 118 3.20 24.66 -9.19
N GLY A 119 3.58 23.97 -8.11
CA GLY A 119 2.66 23.46 -7.10
C GLY A 119 1.79 22.30 -7.57
N LYS A 120 2.14 21.60 -8.66
CA LYS A 120 1.36 20.47 -9.16
C LYS A 120 1.88 19.15 -8.57
N PRO A 121 0.99 18.26 -8.05
CA PRO A 121 1.38 16.97 -7.54
C PRO A 121 1.87 16.04 -8.67
N SER A 122 2.88 15.25 -8.38
CA SER A 122 3.42 14.21 -9.25
C SER A 122 3.98 13.05 -8.43
N ILE A 123 4.12 11.87 -9.03
CA ILE A 123 4.73 10.72 -8.35
C ILE A 123 6.25 10.83 -8.49
N ALA A 124 6.93 11.05 -7.37
CA ALA A 124 8.37 10.96 -7.27
C ALA A 124 8.81 9.50 -7.13
N PRO A 125 9.85 9.04 -7.84
CA PRO A 125 10.38 7.70 -7.69
C PRO A 125 11.11 7.53 -6.35
N PRO A 126 11.33 6.27 -5.89
CA PRO A 126 12.20 6.03 -4.76
C PRO A 126 13.65 6.43 -5.08
N SER A 127 14.42 6.83 -4.09
CA SER A 127 15.84 7.10 -4.30
C SER A 127 16.59 5.79 -4.60
N SER A 128 17.41 5.79 -5.65
CA SER A 128 18.21 4.61 -6.06
C SER A 128 19.14 4.14 -4.94
N ASP A 129 19.72 5.06 -4.19
CA ASP A 129 20.58 4.75 -3.04
C ASP A 129 19.84 4.09 -1.88
N GLY A 130 18.62 4.54 -1.59
CA GLY A 130 17.77 3.92 -0.56
C GLY A 130 17.40 2.49 -0.91
N VAL A 131 17.02 2.24 -2.17
CA VAL A 131 16.69 0.89 -2.66
C VAL A 131 17.93 -0.02 -2.59
N ARG A 132 19.08 0.44 -3.09
CA ARG A 132 20.32 -0.33 -3.07
C ARG A 132 20.75 -0.71 -1.65
N ARG A 133 20.69 0.21 -0.69
CA ARG A 133 21.05 -0.06 0.71
C ARG A 133 20.11 -1.08 1.35
N PHE A 134 18.81 -1.00 1.07
CA PHE A 134 17.88 -1.99 1.58
C PHE A 134 18.15 -3.39 1.01
N GLN A 135 18.43 -3.51 -0.28
CA GLN A 135 18.82 -4.77 -0.90
C GLN A 135 20.09 -5.35 -0.30
N GLN A 136 21.11 -4.51 -0.05
CA GLN A 136 22.33 -4.89 0.63
C GLN A 136 22.09 -5.36 2.07
N HIS A 137 21.17 -4.69 2.79
CA HIS A 137 20.75 -5.11 4.13
C HIS A 137 20.10 -6.49 4.13
N LEU A 138 19.21 -6.77 3.18
CA LEU A 138 18.53 -8.07 3.07
C LEU A 138 19.48 -9.21 2.65
N SER A 139 20.52 -8.91 1.86
CA SER A 139 21.48 -9.90 1.34
C SER A 139 22.75 -10.00 2.18
N GLY A 140 22.91 -9.20 3.24
CA GLY A 140 24.13 -9.08 4.03
C GLY A 140 24.42 -10.33 4.84
N ASP A 141 25.64 -10.86 4.69
CA ASP A 141 26.21 -11.87 5.58
C ASP A 141 26.71 -11.19 6.87
N PHE A 142 25.98 -11.31 7.96
CA PHE A 142 26.28 -10.70 9.26
C PHE A 142 27.34 -11.48 10.06
N THR A 143 27.95 -12.50 9.51
CA THR A 143 28.99 -13.31 10.18
C THR A 143 30.38 -12.66 10.19
N ASN A 144 30.61 -11.66 9.30
CA ASN A 144 31.90 -10.97 9.16
C ASN A 144 31.88 -9.63 9.94
N PRO A 145 32.91 -9.32 10.77
CA PRO A 145 33.04 -8.06 11.51
C PRO A 145 32.98 -6.80 10.63
N VAL A 146 33.45 -6.86 9.39
CA VAL A 146 33.39 -5.74 8.44
C VAL A 146 31.96 -5.48 8.00
N THR A 147 31.19 -6.53 7.75
CA THR A 147 29.75 -6.40 7.42
C THR A 147 28.93 -5.90 8.63
N TRP A 148 29.30 -6.27 9.84
CA TRP A 148 28.72 -5.74 11.08
C TRP A 148 28.95 -4.23 11.22
N LEU A 149 30.17 -3.75 10.95
CA LEU A 149 30.49 -2.32 11.01
C LEU A 149 29.74 -1.53 9.91
N SER A 150 29.73 -2.05 8.68
CA SER A 150 28.98 -1.43 7.58
C SER A 150 27.49 -1.38 7.87
N HIS A 151 26.92 -2.44 8.45
CA HIS A 151 25.53 -2.47 8.88
C HIS A 151 25.23 -1.41 9.95
N GLY A 152 26.11 -1.25 10.96
CA GLY A 152 25.99 -0.20 11.97
C GLY A 152 25.98 1.21 11.36
N ILE A 153 26.84 1.46 10.36
CA ILE A 153 26.87 2.72 9.62
C ILE A 153 25.56 2.91 8.83
N ASP A 154 25.05 1.86 8.18
CA ASP A 154 23.80 1.92 7.41
C ASP A 154 22.58 2.18 8.30
N VAL A 155 22.54 1.61 9.52
CA VAL A 155 21.52 1.93 10.53
C VAL A 155 21.55 3.41 10.90
N ILE A 156 22.72 3.97 11.18
CA ILE A 156 22.88 5.39 11.53
C ILE A 156 22.44 6.29 10.35
N ARG A 157 22.89 5.99 9.14
CA ARG A 157 22.47 6.70 7.93
C ARG A 157 20.96 6.61 7.72
N GLY A 158 20.39 5.40 7.86
CA GLY A 158 18.96 5.17 7.73
C GLY A 158 18.14 5.99 8.72
N ARG A 159 18.60 6.12 9.98
CA ARG A 159 17.96 7.00 10.98
C ARG A 159 18.01 8.48 10.58
N ILE A 160 19.16 8.94 10.09
CA ILE A 160 19.32 10.34 9.64
C ILE A 160 18.40 10.60 8.44
N GLU A 161 18.35 9.69 7.48
CA GLU A 161 17.49 9.84 6.29
C GLU A 161 16.02 9.77 6.63
N TYR A 162 15.63 8.83 7.50
CA TYR A 162 14.27 8.75 8.00
C TYR A 162 13.86 10.05 8.71
N GLY A 163 14.73 10.57 9.59
CA GLY A 163 14.49 11.84 10.27
C GLY A 163 14.35 13.01 9.29
N ARG A 164 15.20 13.08 8.26
CA ARG A 164 15.10 14.09 7.20
C ARG A 164 13.82 13.94 6.40
N ALA A 165 13.45 12.71 6.02
CA ALA A 165 12.24 12.43 5.30
C ALA A 165 10.99 12.81 6.12
N ALA A 166 10.95 12.44 7.39
CA ALA A 166 9.87 12.81 8.30
C ALA A 166 9.75 14.34 8.47
N TYR A 167 10.90 15.04 8.58
CA TYR A 167 10.92 16.49 8.68
C TYR A 167 10.49 17.19 7.37
N SER A 168 10.80 16.61 6.22
CA SER A 168 10.42 17.14 4.90
C SER A 168 9.01 16.75 4.46
N THR A 169 8.37 15.79 5.15
CA THR A 169 6.99 15.39 4.88
C THR A 169 6.06 16.57 5.24
N PRO A 170 5.16 16.97 4.33
CA PRO A 170 4.21 18.02 4.64
C PRO A 170 3.36 17.66 5.86
N ASP A 171 3.36 18.52 6.86
CA ASP A 171 2.46 18.43 8.03
C ASP A 171 1.11 19.12 7.77
N ASP A 172 0.86 19.48 6.53
CA ASP A 172 -0.35 20.12 6.05
C ASP A 172 -1.35 19.06 5.58
N ASP A 173 -2.45 18.92 6.30
CA ASP A 173 -3.51 17.97 5.96
C ASP A 173 -4.12 18.22 4.58
N ALA A 174 -4.18 19.48 4.13
CA ALA A 174 -4.66 19.82 2.80
C ALA A 174 -3.76 19.22 1.71
N LYS A 175 -2.45 19.23 1.89
CA LYS A 175 -1.51 18.58 0.97
C LYS A 175 -1.62 17.05 0.99
N LYS A 176 -1.82 16.46 2.16
CA LYS A 176 -2.06 15.01 2.28
C LYS A 176 -3.36 14.61 1.57
N GLU A 177 -4.43 15.40 1.74
CA GLU A 177 -5.70 15.23 1.02
C GLU A 177 -5.53 15.40 -0.50
N GLU A 178 -4.82 16.44 -0.95
CA GLU A 178 -4.53 16.69 -2.36
C GLU A 178 -3.76 15.51 -2.99
N ALA A 179 -2.74 15.00 -2.28
CA ALA A 179 -1.97 13.83 -2.72
C ALA A 179 -2.85 12.59 -2.88
N LEU A 180 -3.71 12.31 -1.90
CA LEU A 180 -4.62 11.17 -1.98
C LEU A 180 -5.63 11.35 -3.13
N ALA A 181 -6.22 12.52 -3.27
CA ALA A 181 -7.16 12.81 -4.35
C ALA A 181 -6.51 12.66 -5.73
N PHE A 182 -5.26 13.12 -5.88
CA PHE A 182 -4.48 12.93 -7.09
C PHE A 182 -4.27 11.44 -7.40
N LEU A 183 -3.82 10.66 -6.43
CA LEU A 183 -3.54 9.24 -6.61
C LEU A 183 -4.80 8.42 -6.90
N LEU A 184 -5.93 8.73 -6.26
CA LEU A 184 -7.20 8.04 -6.52
C LEU A 184 -7.71 8.31 -7.93
N ARG A 185 -7.61 9.56 -8.44
CA ARG A 185 -7.92 9.87 -9.84
C ARG A 185 -7.01 9.11 -10.83
N GLU A 186 -5.71 8.99 -10.52
CA GLU A 186 -4.79 8.20 -11.32
C GLU A 186 -5.14 6.70 -11.29
N MET A 187 -5.58 6.19 -10.14
CA MET A 187 -6.01 4.80 -9.99
C MET A 187 -7.30 4.53 -10.76
N GLU A 188 -8.28 5.43 -10.68
CA GLU A 188 -9.52 5.34 -11.44
C GLU A 188 -9.28 5.38 -12.95
N ARG A 189 -8.40 6.29 -13.41
CA ARG A 189 -7.98 6.36 -14.80
C ARG A 189 -7.33 5.03 -15.24
N SER A 190 -6.35 4.53 -14.46
CA SER A 190 -5.67 3.27 -14.79
C SER A 190 -6.62 2.07 -14.78
N ALA A 191 -7.61 2.04 -13.87
CA ALA A 191 -8.67 1.01 -13.87
C ALA A 191 -9.54 1.12 -15.14
N SER A 192 -9.94 2.31 -15.52
CA SER A 192 -10.77 2.57 -16.71
C SER A 192 -10.06 2.20 -18.01
N GLU A 193 -8.75 2.45 -18.11
CA GLU A 193 -7.92 2.10 -19.28
C GLU A 193 -7.90 0.58 -19.55
N ILE A 194 -8.07 -0.26 -18.51
CA ILE A 194 -8.16 -1.72 -18.63
C ILE A 194 -9.60 -2.24 -18.57
N GLY A 195 -10.60 -1.35 -18.60
CA GLY A 195 -12.01 -1.72 -18.57
C GLY A 195 -12.54 -2.13 -17.18
N ALA A 196 -11.78 -1.90 -16.12
CA ALA A 196 -12.17 -2.22 -14.75
C ALA A 196 -12.93 -1.06 -14.08
N LYS A 197 -13.73 -1.38 -13.05
CA LYS A 197 -14.31 -0.42 -12.12
C LYS A 197 -13.45 -0.32 -10.87
N LEU A 198 -13.38 0.86 -10.24
CA LEU A 198 -12.73 1.07 -8.96
C LEU A 198 -13.76 1.16 -7.84
N LEU A 199 -13.53 0.42 -6.77
CA LEU A 199 -14.23 0.53 -5.48
C LEU A 199 -13.18 0.81 -4.39
N VAL A 200 -13.31 1.93 -3.71
CA VAL A 200 -12.51 2.24 -2.52
C VAL A 200 -13.26 1.72 -1.30
N VAL A 201 -12.56 0.98 -0.44
CA VAL A 201 -13.10 0.44 0.81
C VAL A 201 -12.33 1.05 1.97
N TYR A 202 -12.99 1.86 2.80
CA TYR A 202 -12.36 2.36 4.01
C TYR A 202 -12.42 1.31 5.12
N LEU A 203 -11.24 0.94 5.62
CA LEU A 203 -11.06 -0.01 6.71
C LEU A 203 -10.74 0.77 8.00
N PRO A 204 -11.66 0.86 8.96
CA PRO A 204 -11.41 1.58 10.20
C PRO A 204 -10.38 0.83 11.05
N THR A 205 -9.52 1.56 11.72
CA THR A 205 -8.59 1.00 12.70
C THR A 205 -9.00 1.42 14.10
N ASN A 206 -8.66 0.63 15.11
CA ASN A 206 -9.01 0.92 16.51
C ASN A 206 -8.42 2.25 17.03
N TYR A 207 -7.41 2.79 16.33
CA TYR A 207 -6.66 3.97 16.75
C TYR A 207 -6.99 5.23 15.97
N TYR A 208 -7.70 5.11 14.84
CA TYR A 208 -7.93 6.22 13.92
C TYR A 208 -9.36 6.20 13.38
N SER A 209 -10.09 7.26 13.65
CA SER A 209 -11.37 7.54 12.97
C SER A 209 -11.14 7.75 11.48
N ALA A 210 -12.19 7.61 10.68
CA ALA A 210 -12.13 8.05 9.28
C ALA A 210 -11.67 9.51 9.23
N PRO A 211 -10.65 9.84 8.42
CA PRO A 211 -10.19 11.21 8.28
C PRO A 211 -11.35 12.11 7.89
N GLN A 212 -11.48 13.25 8.56
CA GLN A 212 -12.46 14.25 8.16
C GLN A 212 -12.18 14.63 6.70
N GLY A 213 -13.19 14.52 5.86
CA GLY A 213 -13.02 14.84 4.43
C GLY A 213 -12.70 13.66 3.50
N LEU A 214 -12.59 12.44 3.99
CA LEU A 214 -12.37 11.27 3.12
C LEU A 214 -13.36 11.24 1.95
N GLN A 215 -14.65 11.46 2.18
CA GLN A 215 -15.67 11.52 1.15
C GLN A 215 -15.40 12.64 0.12
N ARG A 216 -14.93 13.79 0.58
CA ARG A 216 -14.57 14.92 -0.30
C ARG A 216 -13.37 14.59 -1.18
N VAL A 217 -12.37 13.90 -0.62
CA VAL A 217 -11.15 13.50 -1.33
C VAL A 217 -11.44 12.43 -2.39
N ILE A 218 -12.34 11.51 -2.09
CA ILE A 218 -12.74 10.41 -2.99
C ILE A 218 -13.59 10.94 -4.16
N GLY A 219 -14.36 12.02 -3.96
CA GLY A 219 -15.19 12.61 -5.02
C GLY A 219 -16.28 11.65 -5.50
N ASP A 220 -16.35 11.42 -6.82
CA ASP A 220 -17.35 10.56 -7.46
C ASP A 220 -16.98 9.06 -7.48
N ILE A 221 -15.79 8.71 -7.02
CA ILE A 221 -15.35 7.31 -6.92
C ILE A 221 -16.20 6.59 -5.88
N ARG A 222 -16.62 5.37 -6.17
CA ARG A 222 -17.43 4.58 -5.24
C ARG A 222 -16.65 4.29 -3.96
N LEU A 223 -17.23 4.69 -2.82
CA LEU A 223 -16.74 4.42 -1.48
C LEU A 223 -17.67 3.45 -0.74
N LEU A 224 -17.08 2.42 -0.14
CA LEU A 224 -17.68 1.61 0.90
C LEU A 224 -16.97 1.92 2.23
N ASP A 225 -17.62 2.66 3.12
CA ASP A 225 -17.11 2.93 4.46
C ASP A 225 -17.60 1.83 5.42
N LEU A 226 -16.66 1.09 5.99
CA LEU A 226 -16.95 -0.02 6.92
C LEU A 226 -16.97 0.42 8.39
N THR A 227 -16.87 1.71 8.70
CA THR A 227 -16.81 2.23 10.07
C THR A 227 -17.99 1.76 10.91
N GLU A 228 -19.23 1.93 10.44
CA GLU A 228 -20.42 1.48 11.18
C GLU A 228 -20.51 -0.04 11.32
N ALA A 229 -20.07 -0.79 10.30
CA ALA A 229 -20.08 -2.24 10.35
C ALA A 229 -19.13 -2.76 11.43
N PHE A 230 -17.91 -2.23 11.49
CA PHE A 230 -16.93 -2.57 12.52
C PHE A 230 -17.37 -2.14 13.92
N GLN A 231 -17.99 -0.97 14.07
CA GLN A 231 -18.54 -0.53 15.35
C GLN A 231 -19.63 -1.49 15.86
N ARG A 232 -20.57 -1.87 15.00
CA ARG A 232 -21.62 -2.83 15.37
C ARG A 232 -21.08 -4.19 15.81
N GLU A 233 -20.04 -4.70 15.16
CA GLU A 233 -19.44 -5.98 15.56
C GLU A 233 -18.68 -5.87 16.89
N ARG A 234 -17.94 -4.78 17.09
CA ARG A 234 -17.27 -4.51 18.38
C ARG A 234 -18.24 -4.41 19.55
N ASP A 235 -19.39 -3.79 19.35
CA ASP A 235 -20.40 -3.57 20.41
C ASP A 235 -21.18 -4.87 20.76
N LYS A 236 -21.00 -5.93 20.00
CA LYS A 236 -21.56 -7.26 20.32
C LYS A 236 -20.69 -8.08 21.29
N GLY A 237 -19.49 -7.62 21.63
CA GLY A 237 -18.57 -8.27 22.58
C GLY A 237 -17.42 -8.90 21.94
#